data_2fa776722098c1d4570020c2f564fe2b
#
_entry.id   2fa776722098c1d4570020c2f564fe2b
#
_cell.length_a   1.000
_cell.length_b   1.000
_cell.length_c   1.000
_cell.angle_alpha   90.00
_cell.angle_beta   90.00
_cell.angle_gamma   90.00
#
_symmetry.space_group_name_H-M   'P 1'
#
loop_
_entity.id
_entity.type
_entity.pdbx_description
1 polymer ?
#
loop_
_entity_poly.entity_id
_entity_poly.type
_entity_poly.pdbx_seq_one_letter_code
_entity_poly.pdbx_strand_id
1 'polypeptide(L)'
;LIEAFAKSKKVDVIQVFARQKESVTPLFDSNKITSNYNELTEADLYIIAVSDDAIAAVSSQLPFDNRLVVHTSGAVAMDSLDSNNRKGIFYPLQTFTKNKAVDFSQIPICLETENEIDFDLLKNVGESISNKVFKINSDQRKALHVSAVFVNNFVNHLYQIGNEICIENNLPFEILKPLILETANKVMALAPESAQTGPAKRNDTQTIEAHLDFLSNENQLTIYKILTQSIQN
;
A
#
# COMPACT_ATOMS: atom_id res chain seq x y z
N LEU A 1 9.27 5.70 -5.18
CA LEU A 1 10.59 5.04 -5.02
C LEU A 1 11.73 5.84 -5.65
N ILE A 2 11.64 6.25 -6.92
CA ILE A 2 12.70 7.01 -7.61
C ILE A 2 13.14 8.22 -6.77
N GLU A 3 12.20 9.05 -6.34
CA GLU A 3 12.51 10.24 -5.50
C GLU A 3 13.10 9.89 -4.13
N ALA A 4 12.67 8.76 -3.54
CA ALA A 4 13.18 8.31 -2.25
C ALA A 4 14.65 7.89 -2.37
N PHE A 5 14.98 7.09 -3.38
CA PHE A 5 16.36 6.67 -3.63
C PHE A 5 17.26 7.85 -4.03
N ALA A 6 16.78 8.75 -4.89
CA ALA A 6 17.54 9.94 -5.27
C ALA A 6 17.91 10.84 -4.08
N LYS A 7 17.05 10.88 -3.04
CA LYS A 7 17.32 11.64 -1.81
C LYS A 7 18.28 10.91 -0.87
N SER A 8 18.34 9.57 -0.89
CA SER A 8 19.11 8.78 0.09
C SER A 8 20.63 8.89 -0.10
N LYS A 9 21.11 9.10 -1.31
CA LYS A 9 22.53 9.14 -1.70
C LYS A 9 23.35 7.87 -1.34
N LYS A 10 22.67 6.78 -0.96
CA LYS A 10 23.27 5.49 -0.61
C LYS A 10 23.10 4.45 -1.71
N VAL A 11 22.15 4.68 -2.60
CA VAL A 11 21.77 3.82 -3.72
C VAL A 11 21.69 4.68 -4.96
N ASP A 12 22.31 4.26 -6.04
CA ASP A 12 22.26 4.94 -7.32
C ASP A 12 21.14 4.33 -8.18
N VAL A 13 20.15 5.14 -8.54
CA VAL A 13 19.21 4.78 -9.59
C VAL A 13 19.90 5.05 -10.92
N ILE A 14 20.41 3.98 -11.56
CA ILE A 14 21.22 4.14 -12.78
C ILE A 14 20.37 4.31 -14.03
N GLN A 15 19.16 3.70 -14.06
CA GLN A 15 18.24 3.79 -15.18
C GLN A 15 16.81 3.55 -14.73
N VAL A 16 15.86 4.11 -15.48
CA VAL A 16 14.43 3.85 -15.33
C VAL A 16 13.85 3.37 -16.67
N PHE A 17 13.14 2.24 -16.64
CA PHE A 17 12.34 1.78 -17.77
C PHE A 17 10.90 2.30 -17.61
N ALA A 18 10.37 2.94 -18.64
CA ALA A 18 8.97 3.36 -18.68
C ALA A 18 8.41 3.24 -20.10
N ARG A 19 7.23 2.61 -20.26
CA ARG A 19 6.53 2.54 -21.56
C ARG A 19 6.23 3.93 -22.13
N GLN A 20 5.88 4.87 -21.25
CA GLN A 20 5.65 6.28 -21.57
C GLN A 20 6.69 7.12 -20.82
N LYS A 21 7.75 7.51 -21.50
CA LYS A 21 8.87 8.26 -20.90
C LYS A 21 8.43 9.57 -20.24
N GLU A 22 7.42 10.21 -20.80
CA GLU A 22 6.86 11.48 -20.34
C GLU A 22 6.31 11.40 -18.92
N SER A 23 5.86 10.23 -18.51
CA SER A 23 5.34 10.01 -17.14
C SER A 23 6.42 10.08 -16.06
N VAL A 24 7.69 9.86 -16.42
CA VAL A 24 8.83 9.76 -15.50
C VAL A 24 9.83 10.90 -15.68
N THR A 25 9.86 11.53 -16.84
CA THR A 25 10.78 12.65 -17.16
C THR A 25 10.79 13.77 -16.12
N PRO A 26 9.66 14.16 -15.48
CA PRO A 26 9.68 15.15 -14.41
C PRO A 26 10.40 14.70 -13.12
N LEU A 27 10.60 13.39 -12.96
CA LEU A 27 11.12 12.78 -11.74
C LEU A 27 12.58 12.30 -11.87
N PHE A 28 13.07 12.16 -13.10
CA PHE A 28 14.37 11.53 -13.35
C PHE A 28 15.02 12.08 -14.63
N ASP A 29 16.38 11.99 -14.72
CA ASP A 29 17.15 12.43 -15.86
C ASP A 29 16.71 11.70 -17.15
N SER A 30 16.25 12.45 -18.14
CA SER A 30 15.72 11.94 -19.41
C SER A 30 16.70 11.04 -20.16
N ASN A 31 18.02 11.26 -20.02
CA ASN A 31 19.07 10.48 -20.65
C ASN A 31 19.21 9.06 -20.02
N LYS A 32 18.66 8.88 -18.85
CA LYS A 32 18.65 7.59 -18.12
C LYS A 32 17.29 6.90 -18.16
N ILE A 33 16.37 7.35 -19.03
CA ILE A 33 15.05 6.75 -19.22
C ILE A 33 15.02 6.00 -20.55
N THR A 34 14.71 4.71 -20.52
CA THR A 34 14.47 3.90 -21.72
C THR A 34 13.06 3.35 -21.77
N SER A 35 12.58 3.01 -22.98
CA SER A 35 11.37 2.22 -23.24
C SER A 35 11.68 0.92 -23.99
N ASN A 36 12.97 0.58 -24.15
CA ASN A 36 13.44 -0.58 -24.86
C ASN A 36 14.15 -1.53 -23.89
N TYR A 37 13.67 -2.76 -23.77
CA TYR A 37 14.26 -3.78 -22.89
C TYR A 37 15.72 -4.10 -23.27
N ASN A 38 16.09 -4.04 -24.56
CA ASN A 38 17.45 -4.30 -25.01
C ASN A 38 18.47 -3.20 -24.63
N GLU A 39 18.00 -2.08 -24.12
CA GLU A 39 18.83 -0.96 -23.64
C GLU A 39 18.95 -0.92 -22.12
N LEU A 40 18.45 -1.98 -21.42
CA LEU A 40 18.57 -2.04 -19.98
C LEU A 40 20.04 -2.15 -19.56
N THR A 41 20.45 -1.24 -18.69
CA THR A 41 21.80 -1.19 -18.12
C THR A 41 21.94 -2.25 -17.03
N GLU A 42 23.12 -2.87 -16.95
CA GLU A 42 23.45 -3.82 -15.89
C GLU A 42 23.39 -3.16 -14.51
N ALA A 43 22.70 -3.85 -13.56
CA ALA A 43 22.49 -3.38 -12.20
C ALA A 43 22.55 -4.54 -11.19
N ASP A 44 22.80 -4.22 -9.93
CA ASP A 44 22.75 -5.19 -8.83
C ASP A 44 21.31 -5.63 -8.50
N LEU A 45 20.33 -4.74 -8.76
CA LEU A 45 18.92 -4.94 -8.44
C LEU A 45 18.01 -4.31 -9.51
N TYR A 46 16.97 -5.05 -9.89
CA TYR A 46 15.90 -4.57 -10.77
C TYR A 46 14.57 -4.56 -10.00
N ILE A 47 13.91 -3.42 -9.93
CA ILE A 47 12.64 -3.25 -9.20
C ILE A 47 11.50 -3.06 -10.19
N ILE A 48 10.57 -4.00 -10.26
CA ILE A 48 9.33 -3.92 -11.05
C ILE A 48 8.26 -3.26 -10.21
N ALA A 49 7.95 -2.00 -10.54
CA ALA A 49 6.94 -1.18 -9.86
C ALA A 49 5.82 -0.81 -10.86
N VAL A 50 4.99 -1.78 -11.21
CA VAL A 50 3.88 -1.67 -12.15
C VAL A 50 2.59 -2.19 -11.50
N SER A 51 1.45 -2.15 -12.22
CA SER A 51 0.21 -2.78 -11.76
C SER A 51 0.39 -4.30 -11.60
N ASP A 52 -0.34 -4.90 -10.69
CA ASP A 52 -0.21 -6.30 -10.30
C ASP A 52 -0.32 -7.27 -11.48
N ASP A 53 -1.26 -7.03 -12.37
CA ASP A 53 -1.50 -7.81 -13.60
C ASP A 53 -0.37 -7.72 -14.65
N ALA A 54 0.47 -6.69 -14.57
CA ALA A 54 1.58 -6.50 -15.51
C ALA A 54 2.91 -7.11 -15.04
N ILE A 55 3.05 -7.53 -13.77
CA ILE A 55 4.32 -7.97 -13.19
C ILE A 55 4.93 -9.14 -13.96
N ALA A 56 4.17 -10.21 -14.18
CA ALA A 56 4.66 -11.40 -14.88
C ALA A 56 5.09 -11.08 -16.32
N ALA A 57 4.27 -10.30 -17.04
CA ALA A 57 4.55 -9.91 -18.42
C ALA A 57 5.78 -9.01 -18.54
N VAL A 58 6.04 -8.13 -17.58
CA VAL A 58 7.25 -7.30 -17.55
C VAL A 58 8.46 -8.14 -17.20
N SER A 59 8.35 -9.03 -16.23
CA SER A 59 9.44 -9.91 -15.78
C SER A 59 9.94 -10.82 -16.91
N SER A 60 9.03 -11.41 -17.68
CA SER A 60 9.36 -12.34 -18.80
C SER A 60 10.01 -11.66 -20.01
N GLN A 61 10.01 -10.33 -20.08
CA GLN A 61 10.65 -9.57 -21.16
C GLN A 61 12.07 -9.08 -20.83
N LEU A 62 12.55 -9.33 -19.61
CA LEU A 62 13.89 -8.92 -19.21
C LEU A 62 14.95 -9.72 -20.01
N PRO A 63 15.92 -9.04 -20.66
CA PRO A 63 16.84 -9.67 -21.61
C PRO A 63 18.08 -10.30 -20.94
N PHE A 64 17.97 -10.69 -19.67
CA PHE A 64 19.10 -11.21 -18.88
C PHE A 64 18.62 -12.29 -17.90
N ASP A 65 19.57 -13.12 -17.47
CA ASP A 65 19.39 -14.21 -16.53
C ASP A 65 20.22 -13.99 -15.25
N ASN A 66 19.84 -14.69 -14.17
CA ASN A 66 20.56 -14.73 -12.91
C ASN A 66 20.80 -13.35 -12.25
N ARG A 67 19.92 -12.38 -12.50
CA ARG A 67 19.92 -11.08 -11.84
C ARG A 67 18.88 -11.07 -10.70
N LEU A 68 19.08 -10.23 -9.69
CA LEU A 68 18.07 -10.04 -8.65
C LEU A 68 16.97 -9.13 -9.20
N VAL A 69 15.77 -9.71 -9.35
CA VAL A 69 14.56 -9.02 -9.81
C VAL A 69 13.52 -9.10 -8.70
N VAL A 70 12.98 -7.96 -8.33
CA VAL A 70 11.95 -7.87 -7.28
C VAL A 70 10.73 -7.12 -7.79
N HIS A 71 9.55 -7.39 -7.22
CA HIS A 71 8.37 -6.56 -7.45
C HIS A 71 7.87 -5.90 -6.16
N THR A 72 7.00 -4.88 -6.29
CA THR A 72 6.53 -4.08 -5.18
C THR A 72 5.11 -4.40 -4.71
N SER A 73 4.48 -5.46 -5.25
CA SER A 73 3.12 -5.83 -4.91
C SER A 73 3.00 -6.50 -3.53
N GLY A 74 1.97 -6.14 -2.78
CA GLY A 74 1.57 -6.83 -1.55
C GLY A 74 0.79 -8.13 -1.80
N ALA A 75 0.15 -8.29 -2.97
CA ALA A 75 -0.76 -9.39 -3.28
C ALA A 75 -0.16 -10.46 -4.19
N VAL A 76 0.64 -10.06 -5.19
CA VAL A 76 1.19 -10.97 -6.22
C VAL A 76 2.23 -11.90 -5.61
N ALA A 77 2.19 -13.17 -6.01
CA ALA A 77 3.18 -14.16 -5.55
C ALA A 77 4.58 -13.84 -6.12
N MET A 78 5.63 -14.09 -5.33
CA MET A 78 7.02 -13.93 -5.78
C MET A 78 7.31 -14.82 -7.01
N ASP A 79 6.70 -15.99 -7.09
CA ASP A 79 6.84 -16.92 -8.20
C ASP A 79 6.18 -16.46 -9.51
N SER A 80 5.49 -15.31 -9.52
CA SER A 80 5.04 -14.65 -10.76
C SER A 80 6.19 -13.99 -11.53
N LEU A 81 7.35 -13.82 -10.90
CA LEU A 81 8.57 -13.37 -11.56
C LEU A 81 9.18 -14.51 -12.38
N ASP A 82 9.83 -14.17 -13.48
CA ASP A 82 10.51 -15.12 -14.36
C ASP A 82 11.57 -15.93 -13.62
N SER A 83 11.55 -17.25 -13.80
CA SER A 83 12.44 -18.19 -13.12
C SER A 83 13.89 -18.15 -13.58
N ASN A 84 14.20 -17.48 -14.69
CA ASN A 84 15.57 -17.27 -15.16
C ASN A 84 16.34 -16.31 -14.25
N ASN A 85 15.62 -15.54 -13.41
CA ASN A 85 16.22 -14.58 -12.51
C ASN A 85 15.98 -14.96 -11.04
N ARG A 86 16.88 -14.49 -10.16
CA ARG A 86 16.71 -14.59 -8.70
C ARG A 86 15.60 -13.65 -8.28
N LYS A 87 14.67 -14.15 -7.49
CA LYS A 87 13.40 -13.48 -7.21
C LYS A 87 13.36 -12.87 -5.82
N GLY A 88 12.63 -11.77 -5.68
CA GLY A 88 12.36 -11.18 -4.39
C GLY A 88 11.19 -10.20 -4.40
N ILE A 89 10.90 -9.69 -3.22
CA ILE A 89 9.84 -8.72 -2.96
C ILE A 89 10.45 -7.49 -2.28
N PHE A 90 10.08 -6.33 -2.77
CA PHE A 90 10.35 -5.04 -2.13
C PHE A 90 9.03 -4.28 -1.97
N TYR A 91 8.28 -4.59 -0.91
CA TYR A 91 6.92 -4.09 -0.70
C TYR A 91 6.88 -2.92 0.28
N PRO A 92 6.81 -1.66 -0.20
CA PRO A 92 6.52 -0.51 0.66
C PRO A 92 5.04 -0.55 1.09
N LEU A 93 4.80 -0.75 2.39
CA LEU A 93 3.44 -0.79 2.95
C LEU A 93 2.90 0.62 3.13
N GLN A 94 2.34 1.18 2.07
CA GLN A 94 1.78 2.53 2.07
C GLN A 94 0.73 2.69 0.97
N THR A 95 -0.19 3.63 1.17
CA THR A 95 -1.07 4.15 0.12
C THR A 95 -0.41 5.34 -0.56
N PHE A 96 -0.29 5.29 -1.89
CA PHE A 96 0.33 6.35 -2.67
C PHE A 96 -0.72 7.11 -3.48
N THR A 97 -0.73 8.42 -3.33
CA THR A 97 -1.57 9.32 -4.13
C THR A 97 -0.68 10.18 -5.01
N LYS A 98 -1.03 10.30 -6.30
CA LYS A 98 -0.29 11.11 -7.25
C LYS A 98 -0.16 12.56 -6.72
N ASN A 99 1.03 13.13 -6.81
CA ASN A 99 1.36 14.50 -6.38
C ASN A 99 1.29 14.73 -4.85
N LYS A 100 1.20 13.68 -4.03
CA LYS A 100 1.30 13.77 -2.57
C LYS A 100 2.66 13.24 -2.12
N ALA A 101 3.50 14.12 -1.60
CA ALA A 101 4.78 13.70 -1.00
C ALA A 101 4.54 12.82 0.24
N VAL A 102 5.35 11.78 0.38
CA VAL A 102 5.36 10.89 1.54
C VAL A 102 6.76 10.82 2.12
N ASP A 103 6.85 10.76 3.44
CA ASP A 103 8.11 10.54 4.13
C ASP A 103 8.44 9.03 4.15
N PHE A 104 9.32 8.61 3.24
CA PHE A 104 9.74 7.22 3.15
C PHE A 104 10.43 6.71 4.41
N SER A 105 11.05 7.56 5.23
CA SER A 105 11.72 7.14 6.47
C SER A 105 10.77 6.43 7.45
N GLN A 106 9.47 6.70 7.36
CA GLN A 106 8.44 6.11 8.22
C GLN A 106 7.67 4.95 7.57
N ILE A 107 7.87 4.70 6.27
CA ILE A 107 7.15 3.64 5.55
C ILE A 107 7.76 2.28 5.86
N PRO A 108 7.00 1.31 6.37
CA PRO A 108 7.48 -0.06 6.48
C PRO A 108 7.82 -0.63 5.09
N ILE A 109 9.04 -1.15 4.93
CA ILE A 109 9.47 -1.88 3.75
C ILE A 109 9.52 -3.37 4.09
N CYS A 110 8.67 -4.14 3.48
CA CYS A 110 8.59 -5.59 3.69
C CYS A 110 9.35 -6.31 2.58
N LEU A 111 10.28 -7.17 2.95
CA LEU A 111 11.23 -7.83 2.07
C LEU A 111 11.09 -9.35 2.13
N GLU A 112 11.21 -9.99 0.96
CA GLU A 112 11.27 -11.44 0.79
C GLU A 112 12.26 -11.78 -0.32
N THR A 113 13.06 -12.82 -0.16
CA THR A 113 14.00 -13.34 -1.17
C THR A 113 14.14 -14.85 -1.03
N GLU A 114 14.67 -15.50 -2.07
CA GLU A 114 14.92 -16.93 -2.09
C GLU A 114 16.14 -17.35 -1.23
N ASN A 115 17.07 -16.41 -0.97
CA ASN A 115 18.30 -16.68 -0.22
C ASN A 115 18.77 -15.48 0.60
N GLU A 116 19.68 -15.72 1.56
CA GLU A 116 20.14 -14.68 2.50
C GLU A 116 21.05 -13.64 1.86
N ILE A 117 21.84 -13.99 0.83
CA ILE A 117 22.75 -13.04 0.16
C ILE A 117 21.94 -11.93 -0.52
N ASP A 118 20.89 -12.32 -1.24
CA ASP A 118 19.98 -11.38 -1.86
C ASP A 118 19.17 -10.59 -0.83
N PHE A 119 18.86 -11.23 0.32
CA PHE A 119 18.18 -10.55 1.41
C PHE A 119 19.04 -9.42 1.99
N ASP A 120 20.32 -9.65 2.23
CA ASP A 120 21.24 -8.63 2.77
C ASP A 120 21.39 -7.44 1.81
N LEU A 121 21.49 -7.70 0.50
CA LEU A 121 21.49 -6.63 -0.51
C LEU A 121 20.19 -5.85 -0.48
N LEU A 122 19.04 -6.53 -0.50
CA LEU A 122 17.72 -5.90 -0.54
C LEU A 122 17.44 -5.12 0.74
N LYS A 123 17.89 -5.63 1.90
CA LYS A 123 17.83 -4.96 3.19
C LYS A 123 18.60 -3.64 3.18
N ASN A 124 19.85 -3.63 2.70
CA ASN A 124 20.64 -2.41 2.59
C ASN A 124 19.96 -1.36 1.69
N VAL A 125 19.34 -1.80 0.59
CA VAL A 125 18.55 -0.93 -0.28
C VAL A 125 17.32 -0.38 0.47
N GLY A 126 16.60 -1.20 1.20
CA GLY A 126 15.45 -0.78 2.02
C GLY A 126 15.83 0.22 3.10
N GLU A 127 16.91 -0.07 3.85
CA GLU A 127 17.45 0.80 4.92
C GLU A 127 18.04 2.12 4.38
N SER A 128 18.27 2.21 3.08
CA SER A 128 18.68 3.47 2.46
C SER A 128 17.57 4.52 2.44
N ILE A 129 16.30 4.11 2.49
CA ILE A 129 15.14 5.00 2.36
C ILE A 129 14.15 4.90 3.53
N SER A 130 14.23 3.85 4.37
CA SER A 130 13.33 3.66 5.50
C SER A 130 14.06 3.21 6.76
N ASN A 131 13.56 3.66 7.92
CA ASN A 131 14.00 3.18 9.24
C ASN A 131 13.24 1.90 9.67
N LYS A 132 12.31 1.39 8.86
CA LYS A 132 11.38 0.30 9.19
C LYS A 132 11.44 -0.78 8.10
N VAL A 133 12.43 -1.67 8.19
CA VAL A 133 12.62 -2.76 7.24
C VAL A 133 12.31 -4.09 7.93
N PHE A 134 11.46 -4.92 7.32
CA PHE A 134 10.99 -6.18 7.88
C PHE A 134 11.20 -7.33 6.91
N LYS A 135 11.74 -8.44 7.42
CA LYS A 135 11.74 -9.72 6.71
C LYS A 135 10.38 -10.39 6.91
N ILE A 136 9.70 -10.73 5.84
CA ILE A 136 8.43 -11.46 5.87
C ILE A 136 8.45 -12.55 4.80
N ASN A 137 7.58 -13.54 4.95
CA ASN A 137 7.34 -14.54 3.91
C ASN A 137 6.05 -14.21 3.12
N SER A 138 5.79 -14.97 2.07
CA SER A 138 4.62 -14.78 1.19
C SER A 138 3.29 -14.87 1.93
N ASP A 139 3.14 -15.76 2.92
CA ASP A 139 1.89 -15.89 3.66
C ASP A 139 1.68 -14.70 4.61
N GLN A 140 2.75 -14.28 5.29
CA GLN A 140 2.74 -13.07 6.12
C GLN A 140 2.43 -11.82 5.29
N ARG A 141 2.99 -11.71 4.07
CA ARG A 141 2.74 -10.59 3.16
C ARG A 141 1.28 -10.54 2.71
N LYS A 142 0.68 -11.69 2.34
CA LYS A 142 -0.75 -11.79 2.00
C LYS A 142 -1.64 -11.35 3.17
N ALA A 143 -1.38 -11.89 4.37
CA ALA A 143 -2.12 -11.51 5.57
C ALA A 143 -1.98 -10.01 5.88
N LEU A 144 -0.78 -9.46 5.78
CA LEU A 144 -0.50 -8.04 5.98
C LEU A 144 -1.23 -7.17 4.95
N HIS A 145 -1.25 -7.59 3.68
CA HIS A 145 -1.97 -6.86 2.63
C HIS A 145 -3.48 -6.82 2.89
N VAL A 146 -4.09 -7.97 3.25
CA VAL A 146 -5.50 -8.01 3.64
C VAL A 146 -5.77 -7.11 4.85
N SER A 147 -4.92 -7.15 5.86
CA SER A 147 -5.04 -6.27 7.03
C SER A 147 -4.96 -4.79 6.65
N ALA A 148 -4.06 -4.43 5.73
CA ALA A 148 -3.94 -3.07 5.20
C ALA A 148 -5.20 -2.60 4.46
N VAL A 149 -5.87 -3.49 3.72
CA VAL A 149 -7.17 -3.18 3.09
C VAL A 149 -8.20 -2.81 4.15
N PHE A 150 -8.29 -3.56 5.26
CA PHE A 150 -9.21 -3.25 6.35
C PHE A 150 -8.90 -1.88 6.98
N VAL A 151 -7.65 -1.62 7.36
CA VAL A 151 -7.30 -0.40 8.12
C VAL A 151 -7.16 0.86 7.26
N ASN A 152 -7.10 0.73 5.95
CA ASN A 152 -6.91 1.84 5.03
C ASN A 152 -8.05 1.97 4.00
N ASN A 153 -8.21 0.98 3.11
CA ASN A 153 -9.14 1.11 1.99
C ASN A 153 -10.60 1.14 2.45
N PHE A 154 -10.98 0.20 3.32
CA PHE A 154 -12.36 0.17 3.86
C PHE A 154 -12.64 1.37 4.76
N VAL A 155 -11.68 1.79 5.59
CA VAL A 155 -11.83 2.99 6.40
C VAL A 155 -12.05 4.23 5.52
N ASN A 156 -11.29 4.39 4.41
CA ASN A 156 -11.52 5.50 3.47
C ASN A 156 -12.92 5.43 2.83
N HIS A 157 -13.40 4.24 2.49
CA HIS A 157 -14.76 4.08 1.98
C HIS A 157 -15.82 4.45 3.00
N LEU A 158 -15.63 4.12 4.29
CA LEU A 158 -16.52 4.56 5.37
C LEU A 158 -16.51 6.08 5.54
N TYR A 159 -15.39 6.76 5.35
CA TYR A 159 -15.35 8.22 5.29
C TYR A 159 -16.16 8.79 4.11
N GLN A 160 -16.11 8.14 2.96
CA GLN A 160 -16.93 8.51 1.80
C GLN A 160 -18.42 8.40 2.14
N ILE A 161 -18.86 7.28 2.72
CA ILE A 161 -20.26 7.10 3.18
C ILE A 161 -20.67 8.20 4.15
N GLY A 162 -19.84 8.50 5.15
CA GLY A 162 -20.11 9.59 6.08
C GLY A 162 -20.21 10.96 5.41
N ASN A 163 -19.39 11.22 4.38
CA ASN A 163 -19.48 12.44 3.59
C ASN A 163 -20.78 12.50 2.76
N GLU A 164 -21.20 11.40 2.16
CA GLU A 164 -22.47 11.31 1.40
C GLU A 164 -23.66 11.64 2.30
N ILE A 165 -23.73 11.03 3.49
CA ILE A 165 -24.79 11.33 4.48
C ILE A 165 -24.77 12.82 4.89
N CYS A 166 -23.57 13.42 5.07
CA CYS A 166 -23.46 14.85 5.35
C CYS A 166 -24.03 15.70 4.22
N ILE A 167 -23.67 15.40 2.98
CA ILE A 167 -24.15 16.12 1.79
C ILE A 167 -25.67 16.04 1.67
N GLU A 168 -26.26 14.85 1.81
CA GLU A 168 -27.70 14.60 1.75
C GLU A 168 -28.48 15.41 2.80
N ASN A 169 -27.83 15.74 3.94
CA ASN A 169 -28.43 16.48 5.03
C ASN A 169 -27.91 17.93 5.18
N ASN A 170 -27.27 18.47 4.13
CA ASN A 170 -26.73 19.85 4.10
C ASN A 170 -25.77 20.16 5.26
N LEU A 171 -24.94 19.18 5.66
CA LEU A 171 -23.92 19.32 6.68
C LEU A 171 -22.52 19.35 6.04
N PRO A 172 -21.61 20.24 6.48
CA PRO A 172 -20.24 20.21 6.00
C PRO A 172 -19.48 19.04 6.64
N PHE A 173 -18.80 18.22 5.80
CA PHE A 173 -18.01 17.06 6.25
C PHE A 173 -16.87 17.44 7.21
N GLU A 174 -16.41 18.71 7.16
CA GLU A 174 -15.39 19.27 8.05
C GLU A 174 -15.71 19.06 9.54
N ILE A 175 -16.97 19.01 9.92
CA ILE A 175 -17.41 18.75 11.31
C ILE A 175 -16.91 17.39 11.81
N LEU A 176 -16.76 16.40 10.93
CA LEU A 176 -16.34 15.04 11.27
C LEU A 176 -14.82 14.88 11.31
N LYS A 177 -14.04 15.80 10.74
CA LYS A 177 -12.56 15.66 10.68
C LYS A 177 -11.87 15.52 12.04
N PRO A 178 -12.29 16.28 13.10
CA PRO A 178 -11.74 16.06 14.45
C PRO A 178 -12.02 14.66 14.99
N LEU A 179 -13.21 14.10 14.73
CA LEU A 179 -13.58 12.75 15.17
C LEU A 179 -12.78 11.67 14.43
N ILE A 180 -12.52 11.87 13.14
CA ILE A 180 -11.62 10.99 12.34
C ILE A 180 -10.23 10.95 12.95
N LEU A 181 -9.66 12.12 13.25
CA LEU A 181 -8.33 12.23 13.84
C LEU A 181 -8.28 11.58 15.24
N GLU A 182 -9.30 11.80 16.07
CA GLU A 182 -9.39 11.21 17.41
C GLU A 182 -9.45 9.67 17.34
N THR A 183 -10.20 9.13 16.40
CA THR A 183 -10.28 7.66 16.19
C THR A 183 -8.92 7.08 15.81
N ALA A 184 -8.20 7.75 14.90
CA ALA A 184 -6.84 7.34 14.52
C ALA A 184 -5.86 7.43 15.71
N ASN A 185 -5.90 8.51 16.49
CA ASN A 185 -5.05 8.69 17.66
C ASN A 185 -5.30 7.63 18.73
N LYS A 186 -6.56 7.26 18.97
CA LYS A 186 -6.91 6.22 19.94
C LYS A 186 -6.25 4.87 19.63
N VAL A 187 -6.29 4.42 18.39
CA VAL A 187 -5.70 3.12 18.01
C VAL A 187 -4.17 3.15 17.98
N MET A 188 -3.54 4.33 18.02
CA MET A 188 -2.11 4.46 18.23
C MET A 188 -1.69 4.28 19.71
N ALA A 189 -2.60 4.53 20.64
CA ALA A 189 -2.35 4.47 22.09
C ALA A 189 -2.99 3.25 22.78
N LEU A 190 -4.07 2.72 22.23
CA LEU A 190 -4.88 1.64 22.79
C LEU A 190 -5.01 0.49 21.78
N ALA A 191 -5.19 -0.73 22.29
CA ALA A 191 -5.60 -1.84 21.44
C ALA A 191 -6.95 -1.53 20.77
N PRO A 192 -7.18 -1.88 19.50
CA PRO A 192 -8.43 -1.58 18.77
C PRO A 192 -9.70 -2.01 19.50
N GLU A 193 -9.69 -3.17 20.15
CA GLU A 193 -10.79 -3.67 20.97
C GLU A 193 -11.13 -2.72 22.13
N SER A 194 -10.11 -2.18 22.80
CA SER A 194 -10.27 -1.24 23.93
C SER A 194 -10.68 0.16 23.47
N ALA A 195 -10.35 0.53 22.23
CA ALA A 195 -10.72 1.80 21.62
C ALA A 195 -12.16 1.81 21.08
N GLN A 196 -12.79 0.62 20.92
CA GLN A 196 -14.13 0.50 20.34
C GLN A 196 -15.20 1.12 21.23
N THR A 197 -16.00 2.01 20.67
CA THR A 197 -17.13 2.69 21.30
C THR A 197 -18.37 2.65 20.39
N GLY A 198 -19.46 3.28 20.80
CA GLY A 198 -20.66 3.45 19.98
C GLY A 198 -21.82 2.54 20.39
N PRO A 199 -22.98 2.69 19.73
CA PRO A 199 -24.22 1.98 20.08
C PRO A 199 -24.08 0.45 19.93
N ALA A 200 -23.38 -0.04 18.91
CA ALA A 200 -23.15 -1.46 18.71
C ALA A 200 -22.39 -2.09 19.91
N LYS A 201 -21.31 -1.47 20.37
CA LYS A 201 -20.54 -1.97 21.53
C LYS A 201 -21.34 -2.00 22.83
N ARG A 202 -22.31 -1.10 23.00
CA ARG A 202 -23.18 -1.02 24.20
C ARG A 202 -24.48 -1.80 24.05
N ASN A 203 -24.71 -2.46 22.90
CA ASN A 203 -25.98 -3.12 22.56
C ASN A 203 -27.19 -2.17 22.69
N ASP A 204 -27.04 -0.92 22.29
CA ASP A 204 -28.07 0.12 22.30
C ASP A 204 -29.00 -0.06 21.10
N THR A 205 -29.97 -0.98 21.24
CA THR A 205 -30.93 -1.36 20.19
C THR A 205 -31.77 -0.19 19.72
N GLN A 206 -32.23 0.68 20.64
CA GLN A 206 -33.06 1.83 20.29
C GLN A 206 -32.32 2.81 19.35
N THR A 207 -31.07 3.13 19.65
CA THR A 207 -30.24 3.97 18.78
C THR A 207 -29.96 3.30 17.43
N ILE A 208 -29.67 1.98 17.44
CA ILE A 208 -29.42 1.22 16.21
C ILE A 208 -30.64 1.23 15.28
N GLU A 209 -31.84 0.96 15.82
CA GLU A 209 -33.11 1.00 15.06
C GLU A 209 -33.36 2.38 14.47
N ALA A 210 -33.21 3.46 15.27
CA ALA A 210 -33.36 4.82 14.79
C ALA A 210 -32.41 5.17 13.64
N HIS A 211 -31.15 4.66 13.68
CA HIS A 211 -30.21 4.85 12.59
C HIS A 211 -30.61 4.08 11.33
N LEU A 212 -31.12 2.85 11.47
CA LEU A 212 -31.61 2.05 10.35
C LEU A 212 -32.84 2.69 9.68
N ASP A 213 -33.74 3.27 10.45
CA ASP A 213 -34.91 3.98 9.93
C ASP A 213 -34.53 5.31 9.22
N PHE A 214 -33.46 5.95 9.67
CA PHE A 214 -32.96 7.19 9.07
C PHE A 214 -32.28 6.96 7.71
N LEU A 215 -31.55 5.83 7.55
CA LEU A 215 -30.81 5.52 6.34
C LEU A 215 -31.76 5.09 5.21
N SER A 216 -31.72 5.77 4.07
CA SER A 216 -32.53 5.46 2.88
C SER A 216 -31.80 4.66 1.82
N ASN A 217 -30.46 4.68 1.80
CA ASN A 217 -29.62 3.99 0.82
C ASN A 217 -29.39 2.53 1.23
N GLU A 218 -29.77 1.59 0.37
CA GLU A 218 -29.70 0.14 0.64
C GLU A 218 -28.24 -0.34 0.90
N ASN A 219 -27.26 0.22 0.23
CA ASN A 219 -25.85 -0.12 0.46
C ASN A 219 -25.37 0.34 1.82
N GLN A 220 -25.72 1.57 2.22
CA GLN A 220 -25.41 2.10 3.55
C GLN A 220 -26.08 1.27 4.66
N LEU A 221 -27.37 0.91 4.49
CA LEU A 221 -28.10 0.02 5.40
C LEU A 221 -27.40 -1.34 5.55
N THR A 222 -27.00 -1.94 4.45
CA THR A 222 -26.34 -3.25 4.46
C THR A 222 -25.00 -3.18 5.21
N ILE A 223 -24.16 -2.19 4.89
CA ILE A 223 -22.86 -1.98 5.55
C ILE A 223 -23.06 -1.71 7.04
N TYR A 224 -24.03 -0.85 7.41
CA TYR A 224 -24.32 -0.55 8.80
C TYR A 224 -24.69 -1.81 9.59
N LYS A 225 -25.59 -2.66 9.06
CA LYS A 225 -26.02 -3.92 9.69
C LYS A 225 -24.86 -4.89 9.88
N ILE A 226 -24.03 -5.10 8.82
CA ILE A 226 -22.90 -6.03 8.86
C ILE A 226 -21.86 -5.58 9.90
N LEU A 227 -21.52 -4.29 9.92
CA LEU A 227 -20.54 -3.77 10.88
C LEU A 227 -21.07 -3.79 12.31
N THR A 228 -22.34 -3.45 12.51
CA THR A 228 -23.01 -3.53 13.83
C THR A 228 -22.93 -4.95 14.37
N GLN A 229 -23.34 -5.94 13.59
CA GLN A 229 -23.27 -7.35 13.97
C GLN A 229 -21.85 -7.81 14.26
N SER A 230 -20.88 -7.39 13.44
CA SER A 230 -19.48 -7.74 13.63
C SER A 230 -18.86 -7.16 14.91
N ILE A 231 -19.32 -5.98 15.35
CA ILE A 231 -18.88 -5.35 16.61
C ILE A 231 -19.50 -6.03 17.83
N GLN A 232 -20.72 -6.56 17.72
CA GLN A 232 -21.46 -7.22 18.81
C GLN A 232 -21.00 -8.66 19.09
N ASN A 233 -20.38 -9.34 18.11
CA ASN A 233 -19.83 -10.71 18.24
C ASN A 233 -18.43 -10.69 18.88
#